data_77708db1d9d9977de290b291bf6e0079
#
_entry.id   77708db1d9d9977de290b291bf6e0079
#
_cell.length_a   1.000
_cell.length_b   1.000
_cell.length_c   1.000
_cell.angle_alpha   90.00
_cell.angle_beta   90.00
_cell.angle_gamma   90.00
#
_symmetry.space_group_name_H-M   'P 1'
#
loop_
_entity.id
_entity.type
_entity.pdbx_description
1 polymer ?
#
loop_
_entity_poly.entity_id
_entity_poly.type
_entity_poly.pdbx_seq_one_letter_code
_entity_poly.pdbx_strand_id
1 'polypeptide(L)'
;MDSINPYIGFNGRCREAMTFYKECFGGDLDLQQLDGSPMEQYWPAGKGKLFHSALTLNGKLLVMGSDMXGPXGQTVGNNIQLAISCTSEKEINSLFEKLGSGGKVLAPVSETFWNALFGSVQDKF
;
A
#
# COMPACT_ATOMS: atom_id res chain seq x y z
N MET A 1 -14.15 13.48 12.89
CA MET A 1 -13.24 12.75 12.01
C MET A 1 -12.26 11.95 12.84
N ASP A 2 -12.14 10.67 12.55
CA ASP A 2 -11.19 9.82 13.32
C ASP A 2 -9.82 9.76 12.69
N SER A 3 -9.76 9.68 11.37
CA SER A 3 -8.47 9.58 10.69
C SER A 3 -8.64 9.81 9.20
N ILE A 4 -7.52 10.00 8.54
CA ILE A 4 -7.45 10.02 7.08
C ILE A 4 -6.41 8.98 6.70
N ASN A 5 -6.79 8.06 5.84
CA ASN A 5 -5.91 6.97 5.46
C ASN A 5 -5.91 6.79 3.95
N PRO A 6 -4.79 6.39 3.37
CA PRO A 6 -4.77 6.10 1.93
C PRO A 6 -5.64 4.90 1.61
N TYR A 7 -6.34 4.99 0.51
CA TYR A 7 -7.16 3.90 -0.03
C TYR A 7 -6.76 3.76 -1.49
N ILE A 8 -6.09 2.68 -1.82
CA ILE A 8 -5.41 2.56 -3.09
C ILE A 8 -6.12 1.54 -3.98
N GLY A 9 -6.33 1.90 -5.25
CA GLY A 9 -6.85 0.97 -6.23
C GLY A 9 -5.70 0.23 -6.90
N PHE A 10 -5.80 -1.11 -6.96
CA PHE A 10 -4.70 -1.91 -7.49
C PHE A 10 -5.04 -2.62 -8.80
N ASN A 11 -6.26 -2.45 -9.28
CA ASN A 11 -6.63 -2.91 -10.61
C ASN A 11 -6.32 -4.40 -10.81
N GLY A 12 -6.73 -5.22 -9.87
CA GLY A 12 -6.57 -6.66 -9.95
C GLY A 12 -5.41 -7.24 -9.17
N ARG A 13 -4.55 -6.39 -8.62
CA ARG A 13 -3.36 -6.86 -7.89
C ARG A 13 -3.42 -6.55 -6.41
N CYS A 14 -4.62 -6.33 -5.87
CA CYS A 14 -4.74 -5.89 -4.48
C CYS A 14 -4.19 -6.91 -3.50
N ARG A 15 -4.53 -8.19 -3.67
CA ARG A 15 -4.03 -9.22 -2.76
C ARG A 15 -2.51 -9.26 -2.76
N GLU A 16 -1.92 -9.22 -3.94
CA GLU A 16 -0.47 -9.25 -4.08
C GLU A 16 0.18 -8.03 -3.46
N ALA A 17 -0.38 -6.85 -3.73
CA ALA A 17 0.18 -5.61 -3.22
C ALA A 17 0.07 -5.52 -1.71
N MET A 18 -1.10 -5.83 -1.16
CA MET A 18 -1.30 -5.71 0.27
C MET A 18 -0.50 -6.75 1.05
N THR A 19 -0.32 -7.94 0.47
CA THR A 19 0.55 -8.95 1.09
C THR A 19 1.99 -8.46 1.11
N PHE A 20 2.42 -7.81 0.04
CA PHE A 20 3.76 -7.22 -0.02
C PHE A 20 3.94 -6.16 1.07
N TYR A 21 2.93 -5.29 1.25
CA TYR A 21 3.04 -4.27 2.29
C TYR A 21 3.06 -4.88 3.70
N LYS A 22 2.31 -5.95 3.90
CA LYS A 22 2.38 -6.65 5.19
C LYS A 22 3.78 -7.21 5.41
N GLU A 23 4.40 -7.74 4.38
CA GLU A 23 5.77 -8.25 4.51
C GLU A 23 6.74 -7.13 4.84
N CYS A 24 6.50 -5.93 4.30
CA CYS A 24 7.38 -4.79 4.57
C CYS A 24 7.19 -4.22 5.96
N PHE A 25 5.94 -4.05 6.39
CA PHE A 25 5.62 -3.33 7.62
C PHE A 25 5.27 -4.23 8.79
N GLY A 26 4.87 -5.46 8.53
CA GLY A 26 4.29 -6.30 9.57
C GLY A 26 2.83 -5.96 9.78
N GLY A 27 2.29 -6.44 10.89
CA GLY A 27 0.91 -6.14 11.23
C GLY A 27 -0.07 -7.21 10.81
N ASP A 28 -1.33 -6.83 10.80
CA ASP A 28 -2.44 -7.73 10.51
C ASP A 28 -3.13 -7.29 9.23
N LEU A 29 -3.35 -8.24 8.33
CA LEU A 29 -3.93 -7.96 7.03
C LEU A 29 -5.32 -8.58 6.97
N ASP A 30 -6.31 -7.73 6.66
CA ASP A 30 -7.69 -8.17 6.44
C ASP A 30 -7.95 -8.12 4.95
N LEU A 31 -8.37 -9.25 4.38
CA LEU A 31 -8.68 -9.35 2.96
C LEU A 31 -10.13 -9.79 2.82
N GLN A 32 -10.91 -9.04 2.06
CA GLN A 32 -12.31 -9.37 1.84
C GLN A 32 -12.55 -9.63 0.36
N GLN A 33 -12.79 -10.89 0.05
CA GLN A 33 -12.97 -11.33 -1.31
C GLN A 33 -14.35 -10.96 -1.84
N LEU A 34 -14.39 -10.71 -3.13
CA LEU A 34 -15.64 -10.46 -3.80
C LEU A 34 -16.52 -11.71 -3.81
N ASP A 35 -15.90 -12.87 -4.04
CA ASP A 35 -16.61 -14.14 -4.11
C ASP A 35 -17.36 -14.41 -2.82
N GLY A 36 -18.65 -14.71 -2.93
CA GLY A 36 -19.47 -15.02 -1.78
C GLY A 36 -19.91 -13.82 -0.96
N SER A 37 -19.51 -12.62 -1.36
CA SER A 37 -19.92 -11.41 -0.65
C SER A 37 -21.16 -10.81 -1.33
N PRO A 38 -21.86 -9.91 -0.64
CA PRO A 38 -22.98 -9.20 -1.27
C PRO A 38 -22.57 -8.37 -2.49
N MET A 39 -21.28 -8.03 -2.60
CA MET A 39 -20.81 -7.23 -3.72
C MET A 39 -20.63 -8.04 -4.99
N GLU A 40 -20.68 -9.36 -4.91
CA GLU A 40 -20.42 -10.21 -6.07
C GLU A 40 -21.38 -9.93 -7.22
N GLN A 41 -22.64 -9.64 -6.89
CA GLN A 41 -23.64 -9.38 -7.91
C GLN A 41 -23.34 -8.11 -8.71
N TYR A 42 -22.58 -7.18 -8.15
CA TYR A 42 -22.29 -5.92 -8.82
C TYR A 42 -21.04 -5.98 -9.69
N TRP A 43 -20.29 -7.07 -9.58
CA TRP A 43 -19.04 -7.19 -10.36
C TRP A 43 -18.80 -8.66 -10.68
N PRO A 44 -19.64 -9.27 -11.54
CA PRO A 44 -19.47 -10.70 -11.83
C PRO A 44 -18.11 -11.05 -12.40
N ALA A 45 -17.46 -10.13 -13.13
CA ALA A 45 -16.15 -10.39 -13.71
C ALA A 45 -15.02 -10.32 -12.71
N GLY A 46 -15.31 -9.93 -11.47
CA GLY A 46 -14.29 -9.74 -10.45
C GLY A 46 -14.01 -10.95 -9.59
N LYS A 47 -14.40 -12.14 -10.04
CA LYS A 47 -14.18 -13.34 -9.26
C LYS A 47 -12.70 -13.49 -8.91
N GLY A 48 -12.41 -13.78 -7.66
CA GLY A 48 -11.04 -13.90 -7.18
C GLY A 48 -10.42 -12.59 -6.76
N LYS A 49 -11.11 -11.47 -6.98
CA LYS A 49 -10.59 -10.16 -6.64
C LYS A 49 -11.07 -9.72 -5.26
N LEU A 50 -10.46 -8.66 -4.74
CA LEU A 50 -10.81 -8.14 -3.42
C LEU A 50 -11.62 -6.87 -3.57
N PHE A 51 -12.75 -6.80 -2.84
CA PHE A 51 -13.50 -5.57 -2.83
C PHE A 51 -13.02 -4.64 -1.70
N HIS A 52 -12.22 -5.15 -0.76
CA HIS A 52 -11.70 -4.34 0.33
C HIS A 52 -10.54 -5.06 1.00
N SER A 53 -9.57 -4.29 1.47
CA SER A 53 -8.48 -4.82 2.28
C SER A 53 -7.99 -3.72 3.21
N ALA A 54 -7.39 -4.13 4.33
CA ALA A 54 -6.86 -3.18 5.29
C ALA A 54 -5.66 -3.78 6.00
N LEU A 55 -4.62 -3.00 6.17
CA LEU A 55 -3.43 -3.39 6.92
C LEU A 55 -3.36 -2.56 8.18
N THR A 56 -3.28 -3.23 9.31
CA THR A 56 -3.26 -2.60 10.63
C THR A 56 -2.02 -3.03 11.39
N LEU A 57 -1.35 -2.09 12.04
CA LEU A 57 -0.17 -2.38 12.85
C LEU A 57 -0.37 -1.83 14.24
N ASN A 58 -0.31 -2.70 15.23
CA ASN A 58 -0.50 -2.33 16.65
C ASN A 58 -1.80 -1.55 16.85
N GLY A 59 -2.87 -2.01 16.20
CA GLY A 59 -4.17 -1.39 16.32
C GLY A 59 -4.37 -0.13 15.49
N LYS A 60 -3.36 0.27 14.74
CA LYS A 60 -3.44 1.49 13.96
C LYS A 60 -3.53 1.14 12.48
N LEU A 61 -4.53 1.69 11.81
CA LEU A 61 -4.73 1.46 10.38
C LEU A 61 -3.62 2.17 9.60
N LEU A 62 -2.97 1.45 8.70
CA LEU A 62 -1.90 2.02 7.88
C LEU A 62 -2.38 2.36 6.48
N VAL A 63 -2.93 1.38 5.77
CA VAL A 63 -3.30 1.55 4.37
C VAL A 63 -4.43 0.59 4.05
N MET A 64 -5.27 1.01 3.14
CA MET A 64 -6.36 0.18 2.63
C MET A 64 -6.26 0.10 1.11
N GLY A 65 -6.95 -0.86 0.54
CA GLY A 65 -6.95 -1.00 -0.91
C GLY A 65 -8.04 -1.90 -1.42
N SER A 66 -8.20 -1.87 -2.72
CA SER A 66 -9.26 -2.62 -3.39
C SER A 66 -8.87 -2.86 -4.84
N ASP A 67 -9.52 -3.87 -5.45
CA ASP A 67 -9.40 -4.07 -6.90
C ASP A 67 -10.54 -3.41 -7.64
N MET A 68 -11.51 -2.90 -6.90
CA MET A 68 -12.68 -2.35 -7.58
C MET A 68 -12.38 -0.98 -8.15
N UNK A 69 -12.52 -0.96 -9.28
CA UNK A 69 -12.27 0.30 -9.91
C UNK A 69 -13.59 0.96 -10.05
N GLY A 70 -13.52 2.07 -10.19
CA GLY A 70 -14.69 2.85 -10.51
C GLY A 70 -15.13 2.69 -11.94
N PRO A 71 -16.22 3.33 -12.30
CA PRO A 71 -16.72 3.23 -13.69
C PRO A 71 -15.72 3.62 -14.76
N UNK A 72 -15.01 4.39 -14.30
CA UNK A 72 -14.11 4.88 -15.27
C UNK A 72 -12.81 4.21 -15.26
N GLY A 73 -12.82 3.27 -14.62
CA GLY A 73 -11.59 2.58 -14.48
C GLY A 73 -10.60 3.26 -13.55
N GLN A 74 -9.36 3.00 -13.77
CA GLN A 74 -8.31 3.49 -12.89
C GLN A 74 -7.24 4.25 -13.69
N THR A 75 -6.83 5.37 -13.16
CA THR A 75 -5.70 6.13 -13.72
C THR A 75 -4.59 6.17 -12.68
N VAL A 76 -3.40 5.71 -13.06
CA VAL A 76 -2.24 5.75 -12.17
C VAL A 76 -1.45 7.02 -12.46
N GLY A 77 -1.25 7.81 -11.41
CA GLY A 77 -0.49 9.06 -11.53
C GLY A 77 0.76 9.02 -10.69
N ASN A 78 1.39 10.16 -10.54
CA ASN A 78 2.64 10.24 -9.76
C ASN A 78 2.69 11.45 -8.84
N ASN A 79 1.53 12.04 -8.56
CA ASN A 79 1.52 13.24 -7.73
C ASN A 79 1.16 12.97 -6.28
N ILE A 80 0.98 11.71 -5.89
CA ILE A 80 0.70 11.34 -4.49
C ILE A 80 1.85 10.49 -3.99
N GLN A 81 2.37 10.83 -2.83
CA GLN A 81 3.40 10.05 -2.16
C GLN A 81 2.97 9.82 -0.73
N LEU A 82 3.37 8.69 -0.17
CA LEU A 82 3.12 8.40 1.23
C LEU A 82 4.41 8.58 1.99
N ALA A 83 4.35 9.31 3.08
CA ALA A 83 5.52 9.56 3.91
C ALA A 83 5.50 8.63 5.10
N ILE A 84 6.60 7.93 5.30
CA ILE A 84 6.77 7.03 6.43
C ILE A 84 7.82 7.63 7.35
N SER A 85 7.43 7.89 8.59
CA SER A 85 8.37 8.41 9.57
C SER A 85 8.93 7.24 10.37
N CYS A 86 10.24 7.07 10.33
CA CYS A 86 10.90 5.97 10.99
C CYS A 86 11.53 6.44 12.28
N THR A 87 11.73 5.52 13.22
CA THR A 87 12.26 5.84 14.53
C THR A 87 13.76 5.58 14.66
N SER A 88 14.37 4.94 13.66
CA SER A 88 15.79 4.62 13.73
C SER A 88 16.37 4.49 12.33
N GLU A 89 17.69 4.61 12.25
CA GLU A 89 18.39 4.41 10.99
C GLU A 89 18.23 2.98 10.49
N LYS A 90 18.22 2.03 11.40
CA LYS A 90 18.02 0.63 11.05
C LYS A 90 16.67 0.44 10.38
N GLU A 91 15.64 1.07 10.93
CA GLU A 91 14.29 0.94 10.38
C GLU A 91 14.19 1.55 9.00
N ILE A 92 14.75 2.75 8.81
CA ILE A 92 14.63 3.40 7.50
C ILE A 92 15.36 2.58 6.43
N ASN A 93 16.54 2.05 6.76
CA ASN A 93 17.27 1.24 5.79
C ASN A 93 16.56 -0.06 5.46
N SER A 94 15.97 -0.70 6.45
CA SER A 94 15.24 -1.95 6.24
C SER A 94 14.00 -1.72 5.38
N LEU A 95 13.21 -0.71 5.70
CA LEU A 95 12.01 -0.42 4.92
C LEU A 95 12.35 0.03 3.51
N PHE A 96 13.40 0.83 3.37
CA PHE A 96 13.82 1.28 2.05
C PHE A 96 14.15 0.10 1.15
N GLU A 97 14.90 -0.86 1.69
CA GLU A 97 15.28 -2.03 0.91
C GLU A 97 14.06 -2.88 0.55
N LYS A 98 13.19 -3.11 1.51
CA LYS A 98 12.03 -3.98 1.27
C LYS A 98 11.05 -3.33 0.28
N LEU A 99 10.72 -2.07 0.50
CA LEU A 99 9.76 -1.39 -0.36
C LEU A 99 10.29 -1.18 -1.76
N GLY A 100 11.60 -0.98 -1.89
CA GLY A 100 12.21 -0.77 -3.19
C GLY A 100 12.42 -2.04 -4.01
N SER A 101 12.25 -3.20 -3.40
CA SER A 101 12.49 -4.46 -4.09
C SER A 101 11.52 -4.62 -5.26
N GLY A 102 12.05 -4.79 -6.45
CA GLY A 102 11.25 -4.89 -7.66
C GLY A 102 10.70 -3.57 -8.17
N GLY A 103 10.97 -2.50 -7.44
CA GLY A 103 10.52 -1.17 -7.82
C GLY A 103 11.66 -0.30 -8.29
N LYS A 104 11.60 0.97 -7.94
CA LYS A 104 12.54 1.94 -8.46
C LYS A 104 12.99 2.88 -7.34
N VAL A 105 14.30 3.06 -7.21
CA VAL A 105 14.83 4.03 -6.26
C VAL A 105 14.77 5.41 -6.90
N LEU A 106 14.04 6.32 -6.26
CA LEU A 106 13.94 7.70 -6.74
C LEU A 106 15.03 8.56 -6.12
N ALA A 107 15.32 8.35 -4.82
CA ALA A 107 16.39 9.04 -4.14
C ALA A 107 16.98 8.08 -3.10
N PRO A 108 18.27 7.76 -3.17
CA PRO A 108 18.87 6.88 -2.15
C PRO A 108 18.80 7.51 -0.77
N VAL A 109 18.83 6.66 0.26
CA VAL A 109 18.85 7.17 1.62
C VAL A 109 20.12 7.98 1.83
N SER A 110 19.96 9.21 2.27
CA SER A 110 21.10 10.08 2.52
C SER A 110 20.70 11.10 3.56
N GLU A 111 21.71 11.78 4.09
CA GLU A 111 21.49 12.80 5.11
C GLU A 111 21.05 14.10 4.43
N THR A 112 20.00 14.69 4.95
CA THR A 112 19.51 15.96 4.43
C THR A 112 20.26 17.12 5.07
N PHE A 113 20.04 18.32 4.54
CA PHE A 113 20.68 19.50 5.12
C PHE A 113 20.13 19.86 6.49
N TRP A 114 18.96 19.31 6.88
CA TRP A 114 18.40 19.54 8.22
C TRP A 114 18.68 18.37 9.16
N ASN A 115 19.70 17.59 8.89
CA ASN A 115 20.21 16.52 9.77
C ASN A 115 19.22 15.37 9.94
N ALA A 116 18.48 15.03 8.92
CA ALA A 116 17.60 13.87 8.92
C ALA A 116 18.03 12.93 7.80
N LEU A 117 17.67 11.66 7.93
CA LEU A 117 17.85 10.72 6.82
C LEU A 117 16.60 10.70 5.98
N PHE A 118 16.78 10.64 4.67
CA PHE A 118 15.67 10.66 3.74
C PHE A 118 15.99 9.77 2.55
N GLY A 119 14.97 9.04 2.09
CA GLY A 119 15.06 8.29 0.85
C GLY A 119 13.69 8.20 0.22
N SER A 120 13.64 7.89 -1.04
CA SER A 120 12.39 7.80 -1.76
C SER A 120 12.43 6.65 -2.74
N VAL A 121 11.39 5.84 -2.75
CA VAL A 121 11.27 4.72 -3.68
C VAL A 121 9.89 4.71 -4.29
N GLN A 122 9.79 4.12 -5.45
CA GLN A 122 8.53 3.77 -6.05
C GLN A 122 8.43 2.25 -5.99
N ASP A 123 7.46 1.74 -5.23
CA ASP A 123 7.36 0.29 -5.10
C ASP A 123 6.83 -0.30 -6.40
N LYS A 124 6.85 -1.63 -6.49
CA LYS A 124 6.51 -2.30 -7.76
C LYS A 124 5.01 -2.31 -8.06
N PHE A 125 4.19 -1.84 -7.16
CA PHE A 125 2.75 -1.77 -7.36
C PHE A 125 2.30 -0.33 -7.56
#